data_cd9402b1c6a04f9fac4ad51b482314f6
#
_entry.id   cd9402b1c6a04f9fac4ad51b482314f6
#
_cell.length_a   1.000
_cell.length_b   1.000
_cell.length_c   1.000
_cell.angle_alpha   90.00
_cell.angle_beta   90.00
_cell.angle_gamma   90.00
#
_symmetry.space_group_name_H-M   'P 1'
#
loop_
_entity.id
_entity.type
_entity.pdbx_description
1 polymer ?
#
loop_
_entity_poly.entity_id
_entity_poly.type
_entity_poly.pdbx_seq_one_letter_code
_entity_poly.pdbx_strand_id
1 'polypeptide(L)'
;MIHFDQFKAKIDNILSAAIFMRTLGGGNTMEGLIWETSEELDKKIADRLRLIRKRRSISQQQLAKMSNVSYGSIKRFETTGQISLLSLTKIATALQVADELRNLFTVVPYRNIEEVINESK
;
A
#
# COMPACT_ATOMS: atom_id res chain seq x y z
N MET A 1 11.24 -20.88 9.30
CA MET A 1 9.83 -21.27 9.27
C MET A 1 8.89 -20.11 9.19
N ILE A 2 9.25 -19.00 9.74
CA ILE A 2 8.51 -17.75 9.62
C ILE A 2 8.38 -17.31 8.15
N HIS A 3 9.33 -17.72 7.32
CA HIS A 3 9.38 -17.31 5.90
C HIS A 3 8.37 -18.02 5.01
N PHE A 4 7.88 -19.19 5.42
CA PHE A 4 6.94 -19.96 4.60
C PHE A 4 5.58 -19.27 4.51
N ASP A 5 5.07 -18.75 5.62
CA ASP A 5 3.78 -18.07 5.65
C ASP A 5 3.82 -16.77 4.86
N GLN A 6 4.92 -16.02 4.96
CA GLN A 6 5.10 -14.81 4.18
C GLN A 6 5.22 -15.11 2.69
N PHE A 7 5.93 -16.17 2.35
CA PHE A 7 6.10 -16.62 0.97
C PHE A 7 4.77 -17.06 0.39
N LYS A 8 3.98 -17.82 1.15
CA LYS A 8 2.65 -18.26 0.73
C LYS A 8 1.72 -17.07 0.52
N ALA A 9 1.74 -16.09 1.41
CA ALA A 9 0.92 -14.89 1.28
C ALA A 9 1.30 -14.10 0.02
N LYS A 10 2.58 -14.02 -0.31
CA LYS A 10 3.04 -13.37 -1.55
C LYS A 10 2.57 -14.13 -2.79
N ILE A 11 2.67 -15.45 -2.78
CA ILE A 11 2.20 -16.27 -3.90
C ILE A 11 0.69 -16.15 -4.05
N ASP A 12 -0.07 -16.22 -2.97
CA ASP A 12 -1.51 -16.06 -3.01
C ASP A 12 -1.92 -14.70 -3.56
N ASN A 13 -1.19 -13.65 -3.20
CA ASN A 13 -1.41 -12.31 -3.71
C ASN A 13 -1.14 -12.21 -5.21
N ILE A 14 -0.04 -12.81 -5.67
CA ILE A 14 0.31 -12.85 -7.10
C ILE A 14 -0.72 -13.64 -7.89
N LEU A 15 -1.13 -14.80 -7.38
CA LEU A 15 -2.14 -15.65 -8.02
C LEU A 15 -3.49 -14.94 -8.06
N SER A 16 -3.90 -14.28 -6.99
CA SER A 16 -5.14 -13.51 -6.95
C SER A 16 -5.14 -12.38 -7.95
N ALA A 17 -4.02 -11.68 -8.08
CA ALA A 17 -3.87 -10.62 -9.07
C ALA A 17 -3.93 -11.19 -10.49
N ALA A 18 -3.27 -12.33 -10.75
CA ALA A 18 -3.29 -12.98 -12.05
C ALA A 18 -4.70 -13.48 -12.41
N ILE A 19 -5.41 -14.06 -11.45
CA ILE A 19 -6.80 -14.51 -11.64
C ILE A 19 -7.71 -13.32 -11.91
N PHE A 20 -7.54 -12.24 -11.14
CA PHE A 20 -8.31 -11.01 -11.31
C PHE A 20 -8.09 -10.42 -12.71
N MET A 21 -6.84 -10.38 -13.15
CA MET A 21 -6.50 -9.90 -14.50
C MET A 21 -7.13 -10.76 -15.59
N ARG A 22 -7.20 -12.07 -15.39
CA ARG A 22 -7.88 -12.97 -16.34
C ARG A 22 -9.39 -12.77 -16.36
N THR A 23 -9.99 -12.58 -15.19
CA THR A 23 -11.44 -12.41 -15.04
C THR A 23 -11.92 -11.14 -15.70
N LEU A 24 -11.10 -10.09 -15.71
CA LEU A 24 -11.44 -8.83 -16.37
C LEU A 24 -11.40 -8.91 -17.89
N GLY A 25 -11.05 -10.09 -18.45
CA GLY A 25 -11.16 -10.32 -19.89
C GLY A 25 -10.26 -9.42 -20.71
N GLY A 26 -9.11 -9.89 -20.95
CA GLY A 26 -8.06 -9.43 -21.87
C GLY A 26 -8.07 -8.08 -22.53
N GLY A 27 -9.00 -7.31 -22.60
CA GLY A 27 -8.97 -6.03 -23.30
C GLY A 27 -9.26 -4.81 -22.47
N ASN A 28 -9.90 -5.00 -21.32
CA ASN A 28 -10.40 -3.86 -20.55
C ASN A 28 -9.73 -3.68 -19.19
N THR A 29 -8.68 -4.43 -18.92
CA THR A 29 -7.95 -4.34 -17.64
C THR A 29 -7.31 -2.98 -17.46
N MET A 30 -6.82 -2.37 -18.52
CA MET A 30 -6.18 -1.04 -18.45
C MET A 30 -7.20 0.06 -18.19
N GLU A 31 -8.42 -0.08 -18.67
CA GLU A 31 -9.46 0.91 -18.46
C GLU A 31 -9.87 1.00 -16.98
N GLY A 32 -9.98 -0.15 -16.29
CA GLY A 32 -10.31 -0.17 -14.88
C GLY A 32 -9.26 0.51 -14.01
N LEU A 33 -8.00 0.47 -14.42
CA LEU A 33 -6.91 1.13 -13.69
C LEU A 33 -6.84 2.62 -13.97
N ILE A 34 -7.23 3.04 -15.20
CA ILE A 34 -7.15 4.44 -15.62
C ILE A 34 -8.22 5.30 -14.95
N TRP A 35 -9.37 4.71 -14.60
CA TRP A 35 -10.48 5.46 -14.04
C TRP A 35 -10.45 5.66 -12.54
N GLU A 36 -9.47 5.09 -11.84
CA GLU A 36 -9.29 5.34 -10.42
C GLU A 36 -8.68 6.72 -10.20
N THR A 37 -9.33 7.54 -9.38
CA THR A 37 -8.78 8.86 -9.05
C THR A 37 -7.67 8.73 -8.00
N SER A 38 -6.86 9.77 -7.88
CA SER A 38 -5.83 9.83 -6.84
C SER A 38 -6.45 9.76 -5.45
N GLU A 39 -7.57 10.43 -5.27
CA GLU A 39 -8.30 10.45 -4.00
C GLU A 39 -8.85 9.07 -3.65
N GLU A 40 -9.32 8.33 -4.64
CA GLU A 40 -9.79 6.96 -4.43
C GLU A 40 -8.65 6.04 -4.03
N LEU A 41 -7.49 6.18 -4.65
CA LEU A 41 -6.31 5.41 -4.29
C LEU A 41 -5.86 5.75 -2.86
N ASP A 42 -5.79 7.03 -2.52
CA ASP A 42 -5.44 7.47 -1.17
C ASP A 42 -6.40 6.89 -0.14
N LYS A 43 -7.69 6.89 -0.44
CA LYS A 43 -8.70 6.34 0.46
C LYS A 43 -8.53 4.82 0.64
N LYS A 44 -8.19 4.11 -0.41
CA LYS A 44 -7.89 2.67 -0.33
C LYS A 44 -6.69 2.40 0.58
N ILE A 45 -5.65 3.22 0.48
CA ILE A 45 -4.47 3.10 1.35
C ILE A 45 -4.87 3.36 2.80
N ALA A 46 -5.67 4.39 3.05
CA ALA A 46 -6.15 4.70 4.38
C ALA A 46 -6.99 3.56 4.96
N ASP A 47 -7.86 2.95 4.16
CA ASP A 47 -8.70 1.83 4.59
C ASP A 47 -7.85 0.61 4.97
N ARG A 48 -6.76 0.35 4.24
CA ARG A 48 -5.83 -0.73 4.57
C ARG A 48 -5.14 -0.50 5.90
N LEU A 49 -4.64 0.72 6.14
CA LEU A 49 -4.01 1.04 7.41
C LEU A 49 -5.01 1.02 8.57
N ARG A 50 -6.24 1.47 8.33
CA ARG A 50 -7.30 1.37 9.33
C ARG A 50 -7.57 -0.09 9.69
N LEU A 51 -7.60 -0.99 8.71
CA LEU A 51 -7.81 -2.42 8.96
C LEU A 51 -6.67 -2.99 9.81
N ILE A 52 -5.42 -2.63 9.50
CA ILE A 52 -4.26 -3.06 10.28
C ILE A 52 -4.39 -2.57 11.73
N ARG A 53 -4.72 -1.30 11.91
CA ARG A 53 -4.93 -0.72 13.24
C ARG A 53 -5.98 -1.50 14.03
N LYS A 54 -7.13 -1.77 13.42
CA LYS A 54 -8.22 -2.49 14.05
C LYS A 54 -7.84 -3.93 14.41
N ARG A 55 -7.13 -4.63 13.53
CA ARG A 55 -6.67 -5.99 13.81
C ARG A 55 -5.70 -6.05 14.98
N ARG A 56 -4.99 -4.98 15.24
CA ARG A 56 -4.09 -4.87 16.39
C ARG A 56 -4.79 -4.32 17.63
N SER A 57 -6.09 -4.11 17.56
CA SER A 57 -6.89 -3.61 18.68
C SER A 57 -6.41 -2.26 19.20
N ILE A 58 -5.95 -1.40 18.29
CA ILE A 58 -5.45 -0.06 18.61
C ILE A 58 -6.53 0.94 18.24
N SER A 59 -6.93 1.80 19.20
CA SER A 59 -7.87 2.88 18.91
C SER A 59 -7.16 4.02 18.14
N GLN A 60 -7.96 4.89 17.53
CA GLN A 60 -7.39 6.07 16.86
C GLN A 60 -6.62 6.96 17.85
N GLN A 61 -7.12 7.08 19.08
CA GLN A 61 -6.45 7.86 20.11
C GLN A 61 -5.13 7.25 20.54
N GLN A 62 -5.10 5.92 20.67
CA GLN A 62 -3.86 5.20 20.98
C GLN A 62 -2.86 5.35 19.86
N LEU A 63 -3.31 5.25 18.61
CA LEU A 63 -2.43 5.44 17.46
C LEU A 63 -1.84 6.85 17.43
N ALA A 64 -2.64 7.85 17.77
CA ALA A 64 -2.17 9.23 17.86
C ALA A 64 -1.00 9.35 18.85
N LYS A 65 -1.12 8.74 20.02
CA LYS A 65 -0.05 8.74 21.02
C LYS A 65 1.17 7.98 20.55
N MET A 66 0.97 6.79 19.96
CA MET A 66 2.06 5.94 19.51
C MET A 66 2.85 6.56 18.35
N SER A 67 2.16 7.23 17.45
CA SER A 67 2.74 7.77 16.22
C SER A 67 3.20 9.22 16.35
N ASN A 68 2.80 9.90 17.41
CA ASN A 68 3.00 11.35 17.54
C ASN A 68 2.36 12.13 16.38
N VAL A 69 1.23 11.64 15.90
CA VAL A 69 0.38 12.31 14.91
C VAL A 69 -0.91 12.72 15.61
N SER A 70 -1.42 13.90 15.32
CA SER A 70 -2.61 14.38 16.00
C SER A 70 -3.81 13.48 15.74
N TYR A 71 -4.68 13.37 16.74
CA TYR A 71 -5.91 12.58 16.63
C TYR A 71 -6.77 13.06 15.46
N GLY A 72 -6.88 14.37 15.29
CA GLY A 72 -7.64 14.96 14.17
C GLY A 72 -7.08 14.56 12.82
N SER A 73 -5.74 14.50 12.69
CA SER A 73 -5.10 14.07 11.46
C SER A 73 -5.37 12.60 11.15
N ILE A 74 -5.36 11.75 12.17
CA ILE A 74 -5.68 10.33 11.99
C ILE A 74 -7.14 10.14 11.56
N LYS A 75 -8.06 10.84 12.22
CA LYS A 75 -9.48 10.78 11.85
C LYS A 75 -9.69 11.22 10.41
N ARG A 76 -9.08 12.35 10.03
CA ARG A 76 -9.18 12.85 8.66
C ARG A 76 -8.59 11.89 7.65
N PHE A 77 -7.42 11.32 7.96
CA PHE A 77 -6.79 10.35 7.08
C PHE A 77 -7.68 9.13 6.85
N GLU A 78 -8.20 8.54 7.91
CA GLU A 78 -9.05 7.36 7.80
C GLU A 78 -10.37 7.64 7.09
N THR A 79 -10.84 8.88 7.13
CA THR A 79 -12.08 9.28 6.46
C THR A 79 -11.87 9.66 5.00
N THR A 80 -10.79 10.40 4.71
CA THR A 80 -10.57 11.01 3.38
C THR A 80 -9.38 10.46 2.62
N GLY A 81 -8.43 9.83 3.29
CA GLY A 81 -7.16 9.44 2.70
C GLY A 81 -6.12 10.54 2.70
N GLN A 82 -6.46 11.74 3.19
CA GLN A 82 -5.55 12.89 3.15
C GLN A 82 -4.63 12.91 4.37
N ILE A 83 -3.33 12.94 4.11
CA ILE A 83 -2.31 12.99 5.16
C ILE A 83 -0.98 13.42 4.51
N SER A 84 -0.11 14.02 5.30
CA SER A 84 1.26 14.24 4.83
C SER A 84 2.04 12.94 4.79
N LEU A 85 3.01 12.86 3.90
CA LEU A 85 3.87 11.67 3.83
C LEU A 85 4.59 11.43 5.16
N LEU A 86 5.05 12.48 5.83
CA LEU A 86 5.71 12.35 7.12
C LEU A 86 4.78 11.71 8.16
N SER A 87 3.55 12.17 8.24
CA SER A 87 2.57 11.61 9.18
C SER A 87 2.23 10.16 8.82
N LEU A 88 2.11 9.85 7.53
CA LEU A 88 1.89 8.48 7.07
C LEU A 88 3.02 7.56 7.51
N THR A 89 4.27 8.02 7.36
CA THR A 89 5.45 7.26 7.80
C THR A 89 5.42 7.02 9.30
N LYS A 90 5.06 8.03 10.08
CA LYS A 90 4.94 7.88 11.54
C LYS A 90 3.86 6.86 11.92
N ILE A 91 2.73 6.90 11.26
CA ILE A 91 1.65 5.93 11.49
C ILE A 91 2.10 4.51 11.12
N ALA A 92 2.71 4.35 9.96
CA ALA A 92 3.20 3.05 9.51
C ALA A 92 4.25 2.47 10.46
N THR A 93 5.13 3.32 10.99
CA THR A 93 6.13 2.92 11.98
C THR A 93 5.45 2.45 13.27
N ALA A 94 4.47 3.20 13.76
CA ALA A 94 3.73 2.84 14.96
C ALA A 94 2.97 1.52 14.79
N LEU A 95 2.46 1.25 13.58
CA LEU A 95 1.76 0.01 13.26
C LEU A 95 2.71 -1.11 12.83
N GLN A 96 4.02 -0.87 12.83
CA GLN A 96 5.05 -1.86 12.48
C GLN A 96 4.95 -2.35 11.04
N VAL A 97 4.53 -1.48 10.13
CA VAL A 97 4.44 -1.77 8.69
C VAL A 97 5.29 -0.80 7.86
N ALA A 98 6.28 -0.16 8.48
CA ALA A 98 7.14 0.79 7.79
C ALA A 98 7.92 0.16 6.63
N ASP A 99 8.16 -1.15 6.67
CA ASP A 99 8.88 -1.84 5.60
C ASP A 99 8.15 -1.73 4.27
N GLU A 100 6.83 -1.68 4.27
CA GLU A 100 6.07 -1.49 3.03
C GLU A 100 6.34 -0.12 2.41
N LEU A 101 6.47 0.92 3.23
CA LEU A 101 6.86 2.24 2.74
C LEU A 101 8.32 2.26 2.29
N ARG A 102 9.19 1.55 3.03
CA ARG A 102 10.62 1.46 2.67
C ARG A 102 10.81 0.82 1.30
N ASN A 103 9.93 -0.10 0.95
CA ASN A 103 9.98 -0.81 -0.33
C ASN A 103 9.18 -0.12 -1.43
N LEU A 104 8.49 0.97 -1.11
CA LEU A 104 7.67 1.68 -2.08
C LEU A 104 8.54 2.27 -3.19
N PHE A 105 8.17 2.01 -4.45
CA PHE A 105 8.85 2.51 -5.65
C PHE A 105 10.33 2.09 -5.77
N THR A 106 10.72 1.01 -5.11
CA THR A 106 12.09 0.50 -5.22
C THR A 106 12.38 -0.09 -6.59
N VAL A 107 11.35 -0.58 -7.28
CA VAL A 107 11.49 -1.08 -8.64
C VAL A 107 11.18 0.05 -9.60
N VAL A 108 12.23 0.55 -10.26
CA VAL A 108 12.10 1.62 -11.24
C VAL A 108 11.82 0.98 -12.60
N PRO A 109 10.64 1.24 -13.21
CA PRO A 109 10.33 0.63 -14.49
C PRO A 109 11.22 1.19 -15.60
N TYR A 110 11.66 0.32 -16.50
CA TYR A 110 12.43 0.71 -17.66
C TYR A 110 11.52 1.34 -18.72
N ARG A 111 12.00 2.41 -19.37
CA ARG A 111 11.26 3.06 -20.45
C ARG A 111 11.34 2.27 -21.75
N ASN A 112 12.47 1.60 -21.96
CA ASN A 112 12.70 0.84 -23.18
C ASN A 112 13.77 -0.25 -22.94
N ILE A 113 13.98 -1.07 -23.95
CA ILE A 113 14.92 -2.19 -23.86
C ILE A 113 16.37 -1.72 -23.78
N GLU A 114 16.68 -0.54 -24.32
CA GLU A 114 18.04 0.02 -24.28
C GLU A 114 18.47 0.32 -22.84
N GLU A 115 17.55 0.82 -22.02
CA GLU A 115 17.84 1.05 -20.60
C GLU A 115 18.18 -0.25 -19.89
N VAL A 116 17.47 -1.34 -20.18
CA VAL A 116 17.74 -2.66 -19.62
C VAL A 116 19.14 -3.13 -19.99
N ILE A 117 19.50 -3.00 -21.26
CA ILE A 117 20.80 -3.41 -21.78
C ILE A 117 21.93 -2.60 -21.15
N ASN A 118 21.75 -1.28 -21.05
CA ASN A 118 22.76 -0.38 -20.48
C ASN A 118 23.01 -0.67 -18.99
N GLU A 119 21.98 -0.99 -18.24
CA GLU A 119 22.12 -1.28 -16.81
C GLU A 119 22.80 -2.64 -16.57
N SER A 120 22.62 -3.59 -17.49
CA SER A 120 23.23 -4.92 -17.35
C SER A 120 24.71 -4.93 -17.75
N LYS A 121 25.24 -3.87 -18.31
CA LYS A 121 26.67 -3.72 -18.59
C LYS A 121 27.41 -3.17 -17.38
#